data_0dae207031bfb68680a4ca2b36e23b70
#
_entry.id   0dae207031bfb68680a4ca2b36e23b70
#
_cell.length_a   1.000
_cell.length_b   1.000
_cell.length_c   1.000
_cell.angle_alpha   90.00
_cell.angle_beta   90.00
_cell.angle_gamma   90.00
#
_symmetry.space_group_name_H-M   'P 1'
#
loop_
_entity.id
_entity.type
_entity.pdbx_description
1 polymer ?
#
loop_
_entity_poly.entity_id
_entity_poly.type
_entity_poly.pdbx_seq_one_letter_code
_entity_poly.pdbx_strand_id
1 'polypeptide(L)' 'MKTYYFWVTPAGSGPMKVAEDGRTANEAKQIVEARFPGARIVFAEGF' A
#
# COMPACT_ATOMS: atom_id res chain seq x y z
N MET A 1 5.65 -13.65 7.73
CA MET A 1 5.28 -12.46 6.98
C MET A 1 4.45 -11.55 7.88
N LYS A 2 4.51 -10.27 7.65
CA LYS A 2 3.76 -9.27 8.40
C LYS A 2 2.77 -8.58 7.49
N THR A 3 1.71 -8.04 8.10
CA THR A 3 0.72 -7.25 7.39
C THR A 3 1.05 -5.78 7.56
N TYR A 4 1.11 -5.05 6.46
CA TYR A 4 1.37 -3.61 6.44
C TYR A 4 0.19 -2.89 5.83
N TYR A 5 -0.08 -1.69 6.30
CA TYR A 5 -1.19 -0.87 5.83
C TYR A 5 -0.67 0.34 5.09
N PHE A 6 -1.34 0.68 4.01
CA PHE A 6 -0.96 1.80 3.16
C PHE A 6 -2.18 2.66 2.85
N TRP A 7 -1.97 3.95 2.75
CA TRP A 7 -2.95 4.85 2.20
C TRP A 7 -2.72 4.94 0.70
N VAL A 8 -3.72 4.50 -0.06
CA VAL A 8 -3.66 4.49 -1.51
C VAL A 8 -4.66 5.50 -2.05
N THR A 9 -4.18 6.44 -2.85
CA THR A 9 -5.02 7.48 -3.45
C THR A 9 -4.96 7.33 -4.96
N PRO A 10 -5.90 6.59 -5.57
CA PRO A 10 -5.98 6.49 -7.03
C PRO A 10 -6.31 7.85 -7.65
N ALA A 11 -5.94 8.04 -8.91
CA ALA A 11 -6.26 9.26 -9.62
C ALA A 11 -7.78 9.46 -9.68
N GLY A 12 -8.25 10.65 -9.28
CA GLY A 12 -9.66 10.98 -9.28
C GLY A 12 -10.46 10.42 -8.12
N SER A 13 -9.79 9.79 -7.15
CA SER A 13 -10.47 9.20 -5.98
C SER A 13 -9.83 9.69 -4.69
N GLY A 14 -10.54 9.53 -3.59
CA GLY A 14 -10.01 9.83 -2.28
C GLY A 14 -9.12 8.70 -1.75
N PRO A 15 -8.42 8.94 -0.63
CA PRO A 15 -7.53 7.93 -0.06
C PRO A 15 -8.32 6.74 0.50
N MET A 16 -7.75 5.56 0.37
CA MET A 16 -8.31 4.35 0.97
C MET A 16 -7.20 3.56 1.65
N LYS A 17 -7.56 2.84 2.71
CA LYS A 17 -6.61 2.03 3.46
C LYS A 17 -6.56 0.64 2.86
N VAL A 18 -5.36 0.19 2.51
CA VAL A 18 -5.13 -1.12 1.90
C VAL A 18 -4.16 -1.91 2.76
N ALA A 19 -4.47 -3.17 3.01
CA ALA A 19 -3.58 -4.07 3.74
C ALA A 19 -2.88 -4.98 2.75
N GLU A 20 -1.58 -5.20 2.98
CA GLU A 20 -0.79 -6.09 2.14
C GLU A 20 0.24 -6.80 2.99
N ASP A 21 0.40 -8.11 2.76
CA ASP A 21 1.41 -8.91 3.45
C ASP A 21 2.74 -8.84 2.71
N GLY A 22 3.82 -8.86 3.48
CA GLY A 22 5.16 -8.89 2.92
C GLY A 22 6.18 -9.20 3.99
N ARG A 23 7.39 -9.48 3.58
CA ARG A 23 8.50 -9.72 4.52
C ARG A 23 8.99 -8.40 5.12
N THR A 24 8.91 -7.35 4.35
CA THR A 24 9.27 -6.00 4.77
C THR A 24 8.23 -5.03 4.26
N ALA A 25 8.20 -3.83 4.84
CA ALA A 25 7.31 -2.78 4.39
C ALA A 25 7.57 -2.42 2.92
N ASN A 26 8.84 -2.45 2.51
CA ASN A 26 9.23 -2.14 1.14
C ASN A 26 8.67 -3.15 0.14
N GLU A 27 8.74 -4.44 0.49
CA GLU A 27 8.18 -5.50 -0.34
C GLU A 27 6.67 -5.36 -0.48
N ALA A 28 5.97 -5.12 0.64
CA ALA A 28 4.53 -4.92 0.62
C ALA A 28 4.16 -3.70 -0.22
N LYS A 29 4.93 -2.62 -0.12
CA LYS A 29 4.69 -1.42 -0.92
C LYS A 29 4.82 -1.69 -2.41
N GLN A 30 5.82 -2.47 -2.81
CA GLN A 30 5.99 -2.84 -4.21
C GLN A 30 4.80 -3.62 -4.74
N ILE A 31 4.25 -4.53 -3.93
CA ILE A 31 3.07 -5.29 -4.31
C ILE A 31 1.87 -4.36 -4.49
N VAL A 32 1.69 -3.43 -3.56
CA VAL A 32 0.57 -2.47 -3.64
C VAL A 32 0.73 -1.58 -4.88
N GLU A 33 1.94 -1.14 -5.17
CA GLU A 33 2.20 -0.32 -6.36
C GLU A 33 1.86 -1.07 -7.65
N ALA A 34 2.11 -2.36 -7.68
CA ALA A 34 1.76 -3.18 -8.85
C ALA A 34 0.25 -3.36 -8.99
N ARG A 35 -0.47 -3.40 -7.87
CA ARG A 35 -1.92 -3.55 -7.87
C ARG A 35 -2.65 -2.25 -8.20
N PHE A 36 -2.07 -1.11 -7.87
CA PHE A 36 -2.67 0.21 -8.08
C PHE A 36 -1.71 1.10 -8.85
N PRO A 37 -1.46 0.81 -10.13
CA PRO A 37 -0.51 1.60 -10.92
C PRO A 37 -0.99 3.06 -11.07
N GLY A 38 -0.06 3.98 -10.87
CA GLY A 38 -0.36 5.40 -10.97
C GLY A 38 -0.99 6.01 -9.72
N ALA A 39 -1.31 5.23 -8.72
CA ALA A 39 -1.86 5.75 -7.48
C ALA A 39 -0.76 6.29 -6.57
N ARG A 40 -1.13 7.23 -5.70
CA ARG A 40 -0.22 7.70 -4.65
C ARG A 40 -0.30 6.74 -3.48
N ILE A 41 0.84 6.25 -3.03
CA ILE A 41 0.91 5.25 -1.97
C ILE A 41 1.77 5.78 -0.84
N VAL A 42 1.20 5.80 0.37
CA VAL A 42 1.87 6.28 1.58
C VAL A 42 1.77 5.20 2.65
N PHE A 43 2.89 4.86 3.26
CA PHE A 43 2.91 3.89 4.35
C PHE A 43 2.12 4.44 5.54
N ALA A 44 1.19 3.64 6.06
CA ALA A 44 0.38 4.02 7.22
C ALA A 44 0.90 3.35 8.50
N GLU A 45 0.94 2.01 8.51
CA GLU A 45 1.40 1.29 9.68
C GLU A 45 1.74 -0.16 9.32
N GLY A 46 2.47 -0.85 10.22
CA GLY A 46 2.80 -2.26 10.07
C GLY A 46 2.71 -2.99 11.39
N PHE A 47 2.46 -4.29 11.30
CA PHE A 47 2.38 -5.16 12.48
C PHE A 47 3.34 -6.31 12.40
#